data_f6009f1616e269cb3d62dea4da716f71
#
_entry.id   f6009f1616e269cb3d62dea4da716f71
#
_cell.length_a   1.000
_cell.length_b   1.000
_cell.length_c   1.000
_cell.angle_alpha   90.00
_cell.angle_beta   90.00
_cell.angle_gamma   90.00
#
_symmetry.space_group_name_H-M   'P 1'
#
loop_
_entity.id
_entity.type
_entity.pdbx_description
1 polymer ?
#
loop_
_entity_poly.entity_id
_entity_poly.type
_entity_poly.pdbx_seq_one_letter_code
_entity_poly.pdbx_strand_id
1 'polypeptide(L)'
;MVLKQLTIILLMALILGSYSAGTALAQHPSNRSGLAQQDASDCSVLHKTNATSAMIILCSIAPTDDTYADNLIPTKTFGDLGVLIVQNIPSVPISKNYAFIKFDLAKTLPAQVAQSGAIPLNASLRMYVRMMNFFYNATVEVHNVPAQNWTENTVTWNNMPQFDANEYTSTNIRQNGTWARWNLTNLVQERFNSGGQISFAAIASETSWRNLVWFDSKEHVFSNGTTAPTLQLAFVEPYLTIETSYPNIAISVGGREVATNANGTAQQLLPWGDYSVSVPDTITIRNGTRARFVDWNDRTNSSTRLISVGNNLTLKANYGIQHELDVQSALGTVTGGGWYFENTDATITITPTSVPLEGFMGWFGGRYVFDHWSGACTTTASQCDVLMDSPKNTVAVWRVDWTLTIILVIILAVTTACVAVLRKKRRRAGRKVKIKRSKRRSVTPRHRRR
;
A
#
# COMPACT_ATOMS: atom_id res chain seq x y z
N MET A 1 8.32 24.69 7.35
CA MET A 1 8.93 23.68 6.46
C MET A 1 10.34 24.04 6.05
N VAL A 2 10.58 25.25 5.54
CA VAL A 2 11.92 25.75 5.13
C VAL A 2 12.94 25.76 6.29
N LEU A 3 12.53 26.10 7.50
CA LEU A 3 13.43 26.13 8.68
C LEU A 3 13.95 24.75 9.11
N LYS A 4 13.15 23.67 8.93
CA LYS A 4 13.58 22.30 9.22
C LYS A 4 14.59 21.76 8.19
N GLN A 5 14.48 22.17 6.94
CA GLN A 5 15.46 21.81 5.90
C GLN A 5 16.79 22.52 6.10
N LEU A 6 16.78 23.77 6.53
CA LEU A 6 18.03 24.52 6.83
C LEU A 6 18.79 23.89 8.00
N THR A 7 18.10 23.40 9.02
CA THR A 7 18.72 22.73 10.18
C THR A 7 19.37 21.40 9.80
N ILE A 8 18.76 20.66 8.89
CA ILE A 8 19.30 19.39 8.37
C ILE A 8 20.54 19.65 7.50
N ILE A 9 20.53 20.69 6.66
CA ILE A 9 21.67 21.07 5.81
C ILE A 9 22.86 21.54 6.65
N LEU A 10 22.63 22.34 7.68
CA LEU A 10 23.70 22.82 8.57
C LEU A 10 24.33 21.68 9.38
N LEU A 11 23.51 20.69 9.75
CA LEU A 11 23.96 19.51 10.50
C LEU A 11 24.76 18.54 9.61
N MET A 12 24.45 18.43 8.33
CA MET A 12 25.22 17.64 7.35
C MET A 12 26.58 18.24 7.06
N ALA A 13 26.70 19.56 6.98
CA ALA A 13 28.01 20.23 6.83
C ALA A 13 28.94 19.94 8.01
N LEU A 14 28.40 19.79 9.22
CA LEU A 14 29.15 19.41 10.42
C LEU A 14 29.54 17.92 10.43
N ILE A 15 28.70 17.03 9.93
CA ILE A 15 28.97 15.58 9.90
C ILE A 15 30.00 15.23 8.82
N LEU A 16 29.96 15.91 7.67
CA LEU A 16 30.92 15.69 6.58
C LEU A 16 32.31 16.32 6.88
N GLY A 17 32.38 17.26 7.81
CA GLY A 17 33.62 17.90 8.24
C GLY A 17 34.42 17.20 9.33
N SER A 18 33.81 16.26 10.08
CA SER A 18 34.41 15.67 11.30
C SER A 18 34.89 14.22 11.19
N TYR A 19 34.82 13.59 10.02
CA TYR A 19 35.36 12.25 9.82
C TYR A 19 36.82 12.28 9.33
N SER A 20 37.71 12.66 10.23
CA SER A 20 39.14 12.33 10.15
C SER A 20 39.54 11.67 11.47
N ALA A 21 39.52 10.37 11.53
CA ALA A 21 40.33 9.46 12.32
C ALA A 21 39.55 8.18 12.65
N GLY A 22 40.23 7.08 12.41
CA GLY A 22 39.70 5.74 12.38
C GLY A 22 39.05 5.22 13.64
N THR A 23 38.09 4.37 13.43
CA THR A 23 37.81 3.25 14.35
C THR A 23 37.53 2.00 13.51
N ALA A 24 38.32 0.99 13.74
CA ALA A 24 38.14 -0.35 13.20
C ALA A 24 36.80 -0.91 13.67
N LEU A 25 35.93 -1.29 12.74
CA LEU A 25 34.74 -2.06 13.04
C LEU A 25 35.03 -3.54 12.86
N ALA A 26 34.64 -4.30 13.87
CA ALA A 26 34.78 -5.74 13.96
C ALA A 26 34.17 -6.44 12.74
N GLN A 27 34.97 -7.24 12.05
CA GLN A 27 34.58 -8.12 10.98
C GLN A 27 33.82 -9.34 11.52
N HIS A 28 32.63 -9.60 11.01
CA HIS A 28 31.99 -10.90 11.10
C HIS A 28 32.60 -11.81 10.02
N PRO A 29 32.99 -13.05 10.32
CA PRO A 29 33.63 -13.93 9.34
C PRO A 29 32.55 -14.50 8.41
N SER A 30 32.55 -14.08 7.15
CA SER A 30 31.86 -14.81 6.07
C SER A 30 32.90 -15.55 5.23
N ASN A 31 32.84 -16.86 5.31
CA ASN A 31 33.51 -17.79 4.41
C ASN A 31 33.08 -17.51 2.95
N ARG A 32 33.97 -17.04 2.10
CA ARG A 32 33.78 -17.02 0.64
C ARG A 32 35.03 -17.41 -0.10
N SER A 33 34.98 -18.61 -0.67
CA SER A 33 35.75 -19.01 -1.84
C SER A 33 34.93 -18.59 -3.08
N GLY A 34 35.54 -17.76 -3.94
CA GLY A 34 34.95 -17.36 -5.23
C GLY A 34 35.23 -15.88 -5.49
N LEU A 35 35.90 -15.58 -6.59
CA LEU A 35 36.13 -14.23 -7.12
C LEU A 35 34.78 -13.45 -7.13
N ALA A 36 34.54 -12.66 -6.12
CA ALA A 36 33.37 -11.80 -6.03
C ALA A 36 33.64 -10.56 -6.86
N GLN A 37 32.82 -10.37 -7.88
CA GLN A 37 32.59 -9.09 -8.52
C GLN A 37 32.18 -8.13 -7.39
N GLN A 38 32.98 -7.11 -7.13
CA GLN A 38 32.74 -6.13 -6.08
C GLN A 38 31.48 -5.35 -6.48
N ASP A 39 30.43 -5.44 -5.68
CA ASP A 39 29.22 -4.64 -5.89
C ASP A 39 29.63 -3.17 -5.96
N ALA A 40 29.30 -2.52 -7.08
CA ALA A 40 29.80 -1.18 -7.45
C ALA A 40 29.23 -0.03 -6.58
N SER A 41 28.41 -0.32 -5.59
CA SER A 41 27.87 0.66 -4.66
C SER A 41 27.91 0.16 -3.21
N ASP A 42 28.40 1.00 -2.31
CA ASP A 42 28.34 0.77 -0.87
C ASP A 42 27.35 1.78 -0.26
N CYS A 43 26.16 1.29 0.13
CA CYS A 43 25.15 2.08 0.80
C CYS A 43 25.14 1.72 2.29
N SER A 44 25.45 2.66 3.14
CA SER A 44 25.45 2.51 4.59
C SER A 44 24.39 3.37 5.26
N VAL A 45 23.77 2.83 6.31
CA VAL A 45 22.80 3.57 7.12
C VAL A 45 23.55 4.32 8.22
N LEU A 46 23.42 5.65 8.24
CA LEU A 46 23.93 6.48 9.32
C LEU A 46 22.85 6.65 10.39
N HIS A 47 23.02 5.98 11.53
CA HIS A 47 22.17 6.19 12.69
C HIS A 47 22.45 7.55 13.31
N LYS A 48 21.44 8.38 13.40
CA LYS A 48 21.54 9.63 14.14
C LYS A 48 21.06 9.45 15.58
N THR A 49 21.96 9.70 16.50
CA THR A 49 21.69 9.78 17.93
C THR A 49 21.19 11.18 18.29
N ASN A 50 19.96 11.56 18.00
CA ASN A 50 19.21 12.61 18.73
C ASN A 50 17.82 12.81 18.13
N ALA A 51 16.86 12.91 18.96
CA ALA A 51 15.45 13.39 19.01
C ALA A 51 14.61 13.66 17.75
N THR A 52 15.13 13.63 16.54
CA THR A 52 14.37 13.64 15.28
C THR A 52 14.81 12.46 14.42
N SER A 53 13.94 11.50 14.34
CA SER A 53 14.19 10.12 13.89
C SER A 53 14.34 9.93 12.37
N ALA A 54 14.95 10.84 11.63
CA ALA A 54 15.24 10.61 10.23
C ALA A 54 16.59 9.89 10.09
N MET A 55 16.59 8.68 9.58
CA MET A 55 17.82 7.99 9.17
C MET A 55 18.30 8.53 7.83
N ILE A 56 19.59 8.75 7.69
CA ILE A 56 20.23 9.13 6.45
C ILE A 56 20.97 7.93 5.91
N ILE A 57 20.74 7.62 4.66
CA ILE A 57 21.43 6.57 3.92
C ILE A 57 22.46 7.24 3.02
N LEU A 58 23.71 6.89 3.19
CA LEU A 58 24.80 7.32 2.33
C LEU A 58 25.17 6.20 1.37
N CYS A 59 25.06 6.50 0.06
CA CYS A 59 25.57 5.64 -0.98
C CYS A 59 26.85 6.24 -1.56
N SER A 60 27.91 5.45 -1.67
CA SER A 60 29.15 5.80 -2.35
C SER A 60 29.21 5.01 -3.66
N ILE A 61 29.20 5.72 -4.79
CA ILE A 61 29.13 5.15 -6.13
C ILE A 61 30.49 5.33 -6.79
N ALA A 62 31.07 4.23 -7.29
CA ALA A 62 32.28 4.25 -8.09
C ALA A 62 31.97 4.70 -9.54
N PRO A 63 32.92 5.34 -10.23
CA PRO A 63 32.73 5.70 -11.64
C PRO A 63 32.73 4.46 -12.53
N THR A 64 31.94 4.51 -13.60
CA THR A 64 32.01 3.51 -14.67
C THR A 64 33.19 3.74 -15.58
N ASP A 65 33.50 5.01 -15.83
CA ASP A 65 34.60 5.45 -16.67
C ASP A 65 35.28 6.65 -16.03
N ASP A 66 36.60 6.67 -15.96
CA ASP A 66 37.36 7.85 -15.65
C ASP A 66 38.68 7.91 -16.45
N THR A 67 39.06 9.09 -16.90
CA THR A 67 40.24 9.32 -17.73
C THR A 67 40.64 10.79 -17.71
N TYR A 68 41.76 11.13 -18.35
CA TYR A 68 42.06 12.54 -18.66
C TYR A 68 42.52 12.70 -20.11
N ALA A 69 42.44 13.90 -20.63
CA ALA A 69 42.91 14.30 -21.93
C ALA A 69 44.07 15.31 -21.78
N ASP A 70 45.11 15.15 -22.62
CA ASP A 70 46.33 15.96 -22.59
C ASP A 70 46.53 16.67 -23.91
N ASN A 71 46.62 18.02 -23.90
CA ASN A 71 46.79 18.82 -25.10
C ASN A 71 48.17 18.68 -25.78
N LEU A 72 49.20 18.24 -25.05
CA LEU A 72 50.51 18.00 -25.58
C LEU A 72 50.65 16.68 -26.33
N ILE A 73 49.75 15.74 -26.03
CA ILE A 73 49.68 14.40 -26.70
C ILE A 73 48.24 14.15 -27.16
N PRO A 74 47.76 14.92 -28.13
CA PRO A 74 46.32 15.06 -28.38
C PRO A 74 45.60 13.81 -28.95
N THR A 75 46.32 12.81 -29.33
CA THR A 75 45.78 11.56 -29.89
C THR A 75 45.88 10.38 -28.94
N LYS A 76 46.51 10.55 -27.76
CA LYS A 76 46.70 9.45 -26.79
C LYS A 76 45.53 9.35 -25.84
N THR A 77 45.17 8.13 -25.48
CA THR A 77 44.20 7.77 -24.42
C THR A 77 44.92 7.48 -23.10
N PHE A 78 44.23 7.73 -21.97
CA PHE A 78 44.80 7.59 -20.63
C PHE A 78 43.87 6.86 -19.66
N GLY A 79 42.85 6.12 -20.15
CA GLY A 79 41.88 5.42 -19.32
C GLY A 79 42.45 4.33 -18.42
N ASP A 80 43.57 3.70 -18.84
CA ASP A 80 44.20 2.62 -18.07
C ASP A 80 45.18 3.11 -16.99
N LEU A 81 45.29 4.40 -16.79
CA LEU A 81 46.23 4.98 -15.83
C LEU A 81 45.62 5.18 -14.45
N GLY A 82 46.34 4.72 -13.41
CA GLY A 82 45.94 4.90 -12.01
C GLY A 82 45.95 6.37 -11.51
N VAL A 83 45.82 7.35 -12.40
CA VAL A 83 45.86 8.78 -12.08
C VAL A 83 45.00 9.57 -13.03
N LEU A 84 44.33 10.59 -12.48
CA LEU A 84 43.65 11.65 -13.24
C LEU A 84 44.41 12.95 -13.06
N ILE A 85 44.88 13.54 -14.16
CA ILE A 85 45.65 14.80 -14.14
C ILE A 85 44.74 15.95 -14.50
N VAL A 86 44.72 16.96 -13.64
CA VAL A 86 44.07 18.26 -13.89
C VAL A 86 45.14 19.32 -13.82
N GLN A 87 45.35 19.97 -14.98
CA GLN A 87 46.49 20.90 -15.11
C GLN A 87 46.16 22.08 -16.02
N ASN A 88 46.66 23.25 -15.64
CA ASN A 88 46.75 24.42 -16.48
C ASN A 88 48.04 25.12 -16.15
N ILE A 89 49.10 24.91 -16.93
CA ILE A 89 50.40 25.51 -16.75
C ILE A 89 50.70 26.41 -17.95
N PRO A 90 50.86 27.72 -17.75
CA PRO A 90 51.19 28.67 -18.81
C PRO A 90 52.68 28.59 -19.19
N SER A 91 53.05 27.47 -19.80
CA SER A 91 54.38 27.21 -20.37
C SER A 91 54.34 27.42 -21.88
N VAL A 92 55.47 27.28 -22.55
CA VAL A 92 55.53 27.32 -24.01
C VAL A 92 55.97 25.93 -24.52
N PRO A 93 55.09 25.11 -25.09
CA PRO A 93 53.63 25.32 -25.28
C PRO A 93 52.86 25.24 -23.96
N ILE A 94 51.65 25.85 -23.91
CA ILE A 94 50.73 25.74 -22.76
C ILE A 94 50.34 24.27 -22.54
N SER A 95 50.48 23.82 -21.30
CA SER A 95 50.09 22.44 -20.91
C SER A 95 48.77 22.43 -20.18
N LYS A 96 47.76 21.77 -20.78
CA LYS A 96 46.42 21.61 -20.23
C LYS A 96 46.04 20.12 -20.16
N ASN A 97 45.53 19.66 -18.99
CA ASN A 97 44.95 18.38 -18.81
C ASN A 97 43.55 18.51 -18.17
N TYR A 98 42.56 17.84 -18.75
CA TYR A 98 41.19 17.85 -18.28
C TYR A 98 40.80 16.40 -17.91
N ALA A 99 40.33 16.19 -16.70
CA ALA A 99 39.84 14.87 -16.26
C ALA A 99 38.36 14.74 -16.51
N PHE A 100 37.93 13.57 -16.94
CA PHE A 100 36.54 13.18 -17.19
C PHE A 100 36.15 12.01 -16.31
N ILE A 101 35.01 12.09 -15.65
CA ILE A 101 34.49 11.06 -14.75
C ILE A 101 33.01 10.82 -15.06
N LYS A 102 32.62 9.55 -15.21
CA LYS A 102 31.24 9.15 -15.50
C LYS A 102 30.73 8.17 -14.47
N PHE A 103 29.47 8.33 -14.08
CA PHE A 103 28.73 7.44 -13.19
C PHE A 103 27.46 6.94 -13.87
N ASP A 104 27.09 5.68 -13.63
CA ASP A 104 25.81 5.10 -14.05
C ASP A 104 24.98 4.77 -12.81
N LEU A 105 24.12 5.71 -12.42
CA LEU A 105 23.30 5.60 -11.20
C LEU A 105 22.31 4.46 -11.28
N ALA A 106 21.78 4.17 -12.49
CA ALA A 106 20.80 3.11 -12.69
C ALA A 106 21.40 1.71 -12.51
N LYS A 107 22.69 1.55 -12.83
CA LYS A 107 23.39 0.27 -12.67
C LYS A 107 24.01 0.08 -11.30
N THR A 108 24.43 1.18 -10.67
CA THR A 108 25.28 1.13 -9.47
C THR A 108 24.48 1.32 -8.19
N LEU A 109 23.32 1.96 -8.22
CA LEU A 109 22.45 2.05 -7.05
C LEU A 109 21.70 0.73 -6.80
N PRO A 110 21.43 0.39 -5.53
CA PRO A 110 20.52 -0.72 -5.22
C PRO A 110 19.20 -0.55 -5.98
N ALA A 111 18.66 -1.68 -6.49
CA ALA A 111 17.44 -1.65 -7.31
C ALA A 111 16.28 -0.94 -6.60
N GLN A 112 16.18 -1.08 -5.27
CA GLN A 112 15.17 -0.42 -4.44
C GLN A 112 15.29 1.11 -4.51
N VAL A 113 16.52 1.67 -4.55
CA VAL A 113 16.77 3.11 -4.65
C VAL A 113 16.51 3.60 -6.09
N ALA A 114 17.03 2.87 -7.07
CA ALA A 114 16.91 3.25 -8.47
C ALA A 114 15.46 3.23 -8.99
N GLN A 115 14.63 2.29 -8.48
CA GLN A 115 13.23 2.14 -8.87
C GLN A 115 12.26 2.97 -8.03
N SER A 116 12.70 3.47 -6.89
CA SER A 116 11.84 4.13 -5.90
C SER A 116 11.44 5.55 -6.26
N GLY A 117 12.10 6.19 -7.23
CA GLY A 117 11.97 7.62 -7.48
C GLY A 117 12.53 8.51 -6.36
N ALA A 118 13.32 7.92 -5.43
CA ALA A 118 13.96 8.67 -4.35
C ALA A 118 14.96 9.67 -4.92
N ILE A 119 14.82 10.94 -4.54
CA ILE A 119 15.73 12.02 -4.96
C ILE A 119 16.77 12.20 -3.84
N PRO A 120 18.08 12.23 -4.15
CA PRO A 120 19.09 12.45 -3.14
C PRO A 120 18.94 13.85 -2.51
N LEU A 121 19.02 13.91 -1.20
CA LEU A 121 19.01 15.18 -0.45
C LEU A 121 20.31 15.94 -0.67
N ASN A 122 21.41 15.22 -0.84
CA ASN A 122 22.73 15.77 -1.11
C ASN A 122 23.51 14.87 -2.05
N ALA A 123 24.27 15.46 -2.95
CA ALA A 123 25.21 14.76 -3.81
C ALA A 123 26.55 15.49 -3.84
N SER A 124 27.65 14.74 -3.67
CA SER A 124 29.00 15.32 -3.74
C SER A 124 29.96 14.39 -4.47
N LEU A 125 30.67 14.93 -5.45
CA LEU A 125 31.84 14.28 -6.05
C LEU A 125 32.99 14.37 -5.07
N ARG A 126 33.74 13.27 -4.88
CA ARG A 126 34.94 13.19 -4.09
C ARG A 126 36.07 12.63 -4.93
N MET A 127 37.23 13.26 -4.88
CA MET A 127 38.46 12.78 -5.52
C MET A 127 39.63 12.90 -4.55
N TYR A 128 40.42 11.83 -4.43
CA TYR A 128 41.57 11.82 -3.54
C TYR A 128 42.77 12.51 -4.18
N VAL A 129 43.29 13.53 -3.52
CA VAL A 129 44.44 14.33 -3.98
C VAL A 129 45.70 13.57 -3.69
N ARG A 130 46.27 12.94 -4.72
CA ARG A 130 47.56 12.24 -4.62
C ARG A 130 48.71 13.21 -4.52
N MET A 131 48.74 14.21 -5.43
CA MET A 131 49.78 15.20 -5.53
C MET A 131 49.24 16.53 -6.03
N MET A 132 49.79 17.60 -5.54
CA MET A 132 49.55 18.95 -6.07
C MET A 132 50.87 19.74 -6.06
N ASN A 133 50.88 20.89 -6.75
CA ASN A 133 52.02 21.82 -6.69
C ASN A 133 52.15 22.36 -5.26
N PHE A 134 53.30 22.12 -4.61
CA PHE A 134 53.52 22.54 -3.22
C PHE A 134 53.55 24.04 -2.97
N PHE A 135 53.76 24.84 -4.00
CA PHE A 135 53.92 26.28 -3.86
C PHE A 135 52.62 27.09 -4.06
N TYR A 136 51.56 26.44 -4.56
CA TYR A 136 50.34 27.19 -4.95
C TYR A 136 49.10 26.33 -4.63
N ASN A 137 48.06 26.98 -4.12
CA ASN A 137 46.74 26.36 -4.06
C ASN A 137 46.22 26.20 -5.49
N ALA A 138 45.52 25.09 -5.74
CA ALA A 138 44.92 24.80 -7.03
C ALA A 138 43.40 24.92 -6.91
N THR A 139 42.76 25.73 -7.72
CA THR A 139 41.31 25.73 -7.86
C THR A 139 40.94 24.79 -9.00
N VAL A 140 40.12 23.78 -8.69
CA VAL A 140 39.58 22.83 -9.66
C VAL A 140 38.09 23.06 -9.80
N GLU A 141 37.68 23.35 -11.03
CA GLU A 141 36.31 23.57 -11.47
C GLU A 141 35.73 22.26 -11.96
N VAL A 142 34.47 22.01 -11.65
CA VAL A 142 33.70 20.85 -12.18
C VAL A 142 32.62 21.38 -13.10
N HIS A 143 32.62 20.89 -14.33
CA HIS A 143 31.69 21.22 -15.38
C HIS A 143 30.82 20.02 -15.70
N ASN A 144 29.55 20.25 -16.07
CA ASN A 144 28.65 19.20 -16.52
C ASN A 144 29.05 18.75 -17.94
N VAL A 145 29.04 17.47 -18.18
CA VAL A 145 29.24 16.86 -19.52
C VAL A 145 27.89 16.28 -19.97
N PRO A 146 27.18 16.94 -20.91
CA PRO A 146 25.86 16.50 -21.36
C PRO A 146 25.88 15.14 -22.07
N ALA A 147 26.92 14.88 -22.87
CA ALA A 147 27.07 13.63 -23.63
C ALA A 147 27.51 12.47 -22.74
N GLN A 148 26.82 11.32 -22.82
CA GLN A 148 27.10 10.13 -21.99
C GLN A 148 27.66 8.97 -22.80
N ASN A 149 27.87 9.10 -24.10
CA ASN A 149 28.28 8.02 -25.02
C ASN A 149 29.79 7.85 -25.17
N TRP A 150 30.61 8.46 -24.31
CA TRP A 150 32.05 8.29 -24.29
C TRP A 150 32.48 7.13 -23.39
N THR A 151 33.66 6.58 -23.64
CA THR A 151 34.33 5.60 -22.77
C THR A 151 35.77 6.02 -22.52
N GLU A 152 36.31 5.63 -21.34
CA GLU A 152 37.65 6.03 -20.90
C GLU A 152 38.76 5.69 -21.89
N ASN A 153 38.63 4.53 -22.60
CA ASN A 153 39.62 4.04 -23.52
C ASN A 153 39.55 4.72 -24.91
N THR A 154 38.60 5.59 -25.16
CA THR A 154 38.40 6.28 -26.43
C THR A 154 38.67 7.77 -26.39
N VAL A 155 38.67 8.35 -25.17
CA VAL A 155 38.83 9.79 -24.98
C VAL A 155 40.29 10.20 -25.21
N THR A 156 40.47 11.21 -26.10
CA THR A 156 41.72 11.89 -26.37
C THR A 156 41.44 13.38 -26.32
N TRP A 157 42.48 14.25 -26.38
CA TRP A 157 42.26 15.70 -26.45
C TRP A 157 41.45 16.09 -27.68
N ASN A 158 41.70 15.44 -28.85
CA ASN A 158 41.01 15.80 -30.09
C ASN A 158 39.53 15.39 -30.15
N ASN A 159 39.10 14.42 -29.35
CA ASN A 159 37.72 13.90 -29.35
C ASN A 159 37.05 13.91 -27.97
N MET A 160 37.62 14.60 -26.98
CA MET A 160 37.06 14.66 -25.65
C MET A 160 35.60 15.14 -25.67
N PRO A 161 34.77 14.63 -24.73
CA PRO A 161 33.38 15.08 -24.63
C PRO A 161 33.31 16.61 -24.44
N GLN A 162 32.34 17.22 -25.08
CA GLN A 162 32.03 18.62 -24.83
C GLN A 162 31.43 18.78 -23.43
N PHE A 163 31.81 19.82 -22.75
CA PHE A 163 31.31 20.20 -21.42
C PHE A 163 30.78 21.64 -21.43
N ASP A 164 29.95 21.94 -20.44
CA ASP A 164 29.37 23.29 -20.34
C ASP A 164 30.46 24.36 -20.11
N ALA A 165 30.33 25.47 -20.77
CA ALA A 165 31.37 26.54 -20.71
C ALA A 165 31.50 27.15 -19.29
N ASN A 166 30.39 27.24 -18.57
CA ASN A 166 30.38 27.71 -17.19
C ASN A 166 30.65 26.56 -16.23
N GLU A 167 31.49 26.81 -15.20
CA GLU A 167 31.64 25.87 -14.09
C GLU A 167 30.31 25.69 -13.37
N TYR A 168 30.05 24.45 -12.98
CA TYR A 168 28.94 24.16 -12.08
C TYR A 168 29.30 24.50 -10.63
N THR A 169 30.52 24.15 -10.24
CA THR A 169 31.06 24.37 -8.90
C THR A 169 32.58 24.25 -8.92
N SER A 170 33.27 24.86 -7.95
CA SER A 170 34.71 24.76 -7.82
C SER A 170 35.15 24.49 -6.39
N THR A 171 36.38 23.98 -6.25
CA THR A 171 36.99 23.70 -4.95
C THR A 171 38.46 24.11 -4.96
N ASN A 172 38.87 24.75 -3.89
CA ASN A 172 40.27 25.14 -3.69
C ASN A 172 41.02 24.02 -2.94
N ILE A 173 42.02 23.44 -3.60
CA ILE A 173 42.84 22.34 -3.10
C ILE A 173 44.12 22.88 -2.52
N ARG A 174 44.43 22.49 -1.27
CA ARG A 174 45.52 23.08 -0.48
C ARG A 174 46.59 22.11 -0.02
N GLN A 175 46.28 20.81 -0.05
CA GLN A 175 47.23 19.79 0.47
C GLN A 175 47.03 18.44 -0.19
N ASN A 176 48.09 17.65 -0.25
CA ASN A 176 48.10 16.25 -0.67
C ASN A 176 47.50 15.31 0.41
N GLY A 177 47.15 14.12 0.02
CA GLY A 177 46.70 13.08 0.96
C GLY A 177 45.29 13.34 1.53
N THR A 178 44.49 14.17 0.88
CA THR A 178 43.16 14.56 1.32
C THR A 178 42.11 14.34 0.25
N TRP A 179 40.85 14.37 0.65
CA TRP A 179 39.72 14.32 -0.27
C TRP A 179 39.27 15.72 -0.63
N ALA A 180 39.36 16.07 -1.90
CA ALA A 180 38.65 17.21 -2.48
C ALA A 180 37.18 16.85 -2.70
N ARG A 181 36.27 17.84 -2.54
CA ARG A 181 34.81 17.64 -2.61
C ARG A 181 34.16 18.77 -3.38
N TRP A 182 33.17 18.42 -4.22
CA TRP A 182 32.33 19.34 -4.98
C TRP A 182 30.88 19.05 -4.71
N ASN A 183 30.10 20.03 -4.37
CA ASN A 183 28.64 19.89 -4.19
C ASN A 183 27.96 19.87 -5.56
N LEU A 184 27.31 18.77 -5.89
CA LEU A 184 26.64 18.53 -7.16
C LEU A 184 25.14 18.27 -6.99
N THR A 185 24.56 18.63 -5.85
CA THR A 185 23.21 18.22 -5.45
C THR A 185 22.17 18.55 -6.52
N ASN A 186 22.07 19.81 -6.96
CA ASN A 186 21.04 20.21 -7.92
C ASN A 186 21.23 19.50 -9.29
N LEU A 187 22.47 19.41 -9.77
CA LEU A 187 22.78 18.77 -11.05
C LEU A 187 22.43 17.26 -11.02
N VAL A 188 22.75 16.59 -9.91
CA VAL A 188 22.40 15.17 -9.75
C VAL A 188 20.89 15.00 -9.63
N GLN A 189 20.19 15.85 -8.88
CA GLN A 189 18.72 15.81 -8.77
C GLN A 189 18.02 15.97 -10.12
N GLU A 190 18.48 16.91 -10.96
CA GLU A 190 17.95 17.12 -12.31
C GLU A 190 18.15 15.87 -13.20
N ARG A 191 19.31 15.25 -13.11
CA ARG A 191 19.68 14.08 -13.93
C ARG A 191 19.16 12.75 -13.39
N PHE A 192 18.89 12.67 -12.11
CA PHE A 192 18.45 11.44 -11.45
C PHE A 192 17.19 10.85 -12.11
N ASN A 193 16.29 11.70 -12.56
CA ASN A 193 15.04 11.30 -13.22
C ASN A 193 15.14 11.09 -14.73
N SER A 194 16.30 11.42 -15.37
CA SER A 194 16.42 11.45 -16.83
C SER A 194 17.24 10.34 -17.47
N GLY A 195 17.54 9.25 -16.74
CA GLY A 195 18.22 8.09 -17.36
C GLY A 195 19.44 7.60 -16.60
N GLY A 196 19.77 8.16 -15.47
CA GLY A 196 20.70 7.57 -14.51
C GLY A 196 22.19 7.72 -14.84
N GLN A 197 22.61 8.20 -16.01
CA GLN A 197 24.01 8.46 -16.33
C GLN A 197 24.36 9.94 -16.14
N ILE A 198 25.53 10.19 -15.52
CA ILE A 198 26.00 11.54 -15.26
C ILE A 198 27.52 11.61 -15.44
N SER A 199 28.01 12.61 -16.13
CA SER A 199 29.42 12.84 -16.40
C SER A 199 29.86 14.24 -16.04
N PHE A 200 31.13 14.34 -15.64
CA PHE A 200 31.76 15.60 -15.24
C PHE A 200 33.11 15.76 -15.91
N ALA A 201 33.48 17.01 -16.19
CA ALA A 201 34.84 17.38 -16.50
C ALA A 201 35.44 18.19 -15.31
N ALA A 202 36.57 17.73 -14.80
CA ALA A 202 37.33 18.46 -13.80
C ALA A 202 38.48 19.23 -14.50
N ILE A 203 38.52 20.52 -14.31
CA ILE A 203 39.41 21.46 -15.03
C ILE A 203 40.12 22.35 -14.04
N ALA A 204 41.41 22.62 -14.25
CA ALA A 204 42.14 23.62 -13.46
C ALA A 204 41.70 25.00 -13.88
N SER A 205 41.28 25.84 -12.91
CA SER A 205 40.85 27.21 -13.19
C SER A 205 41.94 28.03 -13.91
N GLU A 206 41.50 28.81 -14.88
CA GLU A 206 42.42 29.70 -15.62
C GLU A 206 42.90 30.88 -14.79
N THR A 207 42.20 31.19 -13.70
CA THR A 207 42.54 32.32 -12.81
C THR A 207 43.72 32.03 -11.89
N SER A 208 44.08 30.74 -11.73
CA SER A 208 45.17 30.33 -10.84
C SER A 208 46.44 29.99 -11.63
N TRP A 209 47.54 30.54 -11.24
CA TRP A 209 48.85 30.36 -11.91
C TRP A 209 49.45 28.97 -11.58
N ARG A 210 49.81 28.16 -12.56
CA ARG A 210 50.44 26.84 -12.42
C ARG A 210 49.63 25.82 -11.60
N ASN A 211 48.34 25.74 -11.87
CA ASN A 211 47.52 24.69 -11.32
C ASN A 211 47.94 23.30 -11.81
N LEU A 212 48.31 22.46 -10.92
CA LEU A 212 48.60 21.03 -11.15
C LEU A 212 48.06 20.24 -9.98
N VAL A 213 47.15 19.33 -10.26
CA VAL A 213 46.62 18.36 -9.28
C VAL A 213 46.54 17.00 -9.93
N TRP A 214 47.00 16.00 -9.23
CA TRP A 214 46.83 14.57 -9.57
C TRP A 214 45.88 13.96 -8.57
N PHE A 215 44.83 13.37 -9.10
CA PHE A 215 43.89 12.58 -8.33
C PHE A 215 44.12 11.08 -8.61
N ASP A 216 43.75 10.20 -7.67
CA ASP A 216 43.70 8.79 -7.95
C ASP A 216 42.52 8.51 -8.88
N SER A 217 42.74 7.60 -9.88
CA SER A 217 41.67 7.06 -10.73
C SER A 217 41.10 5.78 -10.13
N LYS A 218 40.07 5.21 -10.74
CA LYS A 218 39.54 3.89 -10.36
C LYS A 218 40.54 2.74 -10.61
N GLU A 219 41.50 2.91 -11.52
CA GLU A 219 42.57 1.96 -11.83
C GLU A 219 43.73 2.01 -10.83
N HIS A 220 43.68 2.86 -9.79
CA HIS A 220 44.79 2.98 -8.87
C HIS A 220 45.00 1.72 -8.02
N VAL A 221 46.02 0.94 -8.39
CA VAL A 221 46.28 -0.41 -7.84
C VAL A 221 46.73 -0.44 -6.36
N PHE A 222 47.43 0.60 -5.88
CA PHE A 222 47.97 0.62 -4.51
C PHE A 222 46.94 0.86 -3.42
N SER A 223 45.75 1.36 -3.77
CA SER A 223 44.66 1.63 -2.83
C SER A 223 43.55 0.60 -2.85
N ASN A 224 43.64 -0.44 -3.69
CA ASN A 224 42.53 -1.39 -3.92
C ASN A 224 41.20 -0.67 -4.19
N GLY A 225 41.22 0.47 -4.91
CA GLY A 225 40.02 1.27 -5.20
C GLY A 225 39.54 2.17 -4.06
N THR A 226 40.17 2.12 -2.87
CA THR A 226 39.69 2.92 -1.69
C THR A 226 39.84 4.42 -1.87
N THR A 227 40.70 4.87 -2.81
CA THR A 227 40.94 6.28 -3.14
C THR A 227 40.39 6.69 -4.51
N ALA A 228 39.68 5.79 -5.20
CA ALA A 228 39.00 6.08 -6.46
C ALA A 228 38.00 7.26 -6.32
N PRO A 229 37.74 8.00 -7.41
CA PRO A 229 36.68 8.99 -7.42
C PRO A 229 35.36 8.35 -6.97
N THR A 230 34.58 9.05 -6.17
CA THR A 230 33.29 8.56 -5.72
C THR A 230 32.23 9.67 -5.82
N LEU A 231 31.05 9.30 -6.25
CA LEU A 231 29.87 10.12 -6.09
C LEU A 231 29.12 9.69 -4.84
N GLN A 232 29.15 10.55 -3.81
CA GLN A 232 28.41 10.31 -2.58
C GLN A 232 27.03 10.92 -2.65
N LEU A 233 26.01 10.08 -2.44
CA LEU A 233 24.59 10.45 -2.41
C LEU A 233 24.02 10.23 -1.02
N ALA A 234 23.38 11.25 -0.47
CA ALA A 234 22.68 11.15 0.81
C ALA A 234 21.18 11.15 0.56
N PHE A 235 20.49 10.14 1.07
CA PHE A 235 19.04 10.03 1.02
C PHE A 235 18.48 10.06 2.43
N VAL A 236 17.22 10.48 2.57
CA VAL A 236 16.47 10.35 3.83
C VAL A 236 15.57 9.15 3.71
N GLU A 237 15.49 8.32 4.76
CA GLU A 237 14.48 7.27 4.82
C GLU A 237 13.10 7.86 4.65
N PRO A 238 12.29 7.26 3.78
CA PRO A 238 10.94 7.73 3.56
C PRO A 238 10.03 7.40 4.74
N TYR A 239 9.02 8.25 4.93
CA TYR A 239 7.91 7.97 5.83
C TYR A 239 6.78 7.27 5.09
N LEU A 240 6.31 6.17 5.64
CA LEU A 240 4.98 5.65 5.34
C LEU A 240 4.00 6.29 6.31
N THR A 241 3.00 6.98 5.79
CA THR A 241 1.88 7.51 6.55
C THR A 241 0.62 6.74 6.18
N ILE A 242 -0.07 6.18 7.16
CA ILE A 242 -1.35 5.52 6.96
C ILE A 242 -2.41 6.34 7.70
N GLU A 243 -3.43 6.76 6.97
CA GLU A 243 -4.55 7.54 7.48
C GLU A 243 -5.82 6.70 7.50
N THR A 244 -6.54 6.77 8.60
CA THR A 244 -7.90 6.21 8.75
C THR A 244 -8.79 7.28 9.39
N SER A 245 -10.11 7.09 9.30
CA SER A 245 -11.05 7.98 10.04
C SER A 245 -11.19 7.60 11.51
N TYR A 246 -10.45 6.57 11.97
CA TYR A 246 -10.61 5.99 13.31
C TYR A 246 -9.29 5.97 14.06
N PRO A 247 -9.29 6.44 15.33
CA PRO A 247 -8.12 6.39 16.20
C PRO A 247 -7.86 4.98 16.77
N ASN A 248 -6.63 4.76 17.22
CA ASN A 248 -6.20 3.54 17.92
C ASN A 248 -6.45 2.23 17.16
N ILE A 249 -6.37 2.28 15.82
CA ILE A 249 -6.51 1.11 14.96
C ILE A 249 -5.15 0.45 14.82
N ALA A 250 -5.10 -0.86 15.09
CA ALA A 250 -3.91 -1.67 14.85
C ALA A 250 -3.73 -1.88 13.34
N ILE A 251 -2.58 -1.49 12.83
CA ILE A 251 -2.17 -1.62 11.42
C ILE A 251 -0.93 -2.49 11.38
N SER A 252 -0.86 -3.43 10.45
CA SER A 252 0.36 -4.22 10.24
C SER A 252 1.16 -3.65 9.07
N VAL A 253 2.45 -3.38 9.29
CA VAL A 253 3.40 -2.94 8.26
C VAL A 253 4.62 -3.86 8.29
N GLY A 254 4.83 -4.64 7.23
CA GLY A 254 5.94 -5.60 7.16
C GLY A 254 5.92 -6.64 8.30
N GLY A 255 4.72 -7.01 8.79
CA GLY A 255 4.53 -7.92 9.92
C GLY A 255 4.70 -7.29 11.31
N ARG A 256 4.94 -5.98 11.39
CA ARG A 256 5.01 -5.22 12.65
C ARG A 256 3.72 -4.45 12.86
N GLU A 257 3.15 -4.53 14.05
CA GLU A 257 1.95 -3.77 14.41
C GLU A 257 2.30 -2.34 14.83
N VAL A 258 1.53 -1.39 14.32
CA VAL A 258 1.57 0.04 14.65
C VAL A 258 0.14 0.53 14.85
N ALA A 259 -0.13 1.27 15.91
CA ALA A 259 -1.45 1.83 16.14
C ALA A 259 -1.57 3.26 15.57
N THR A 260 -2.75 3.60 15.05
CA THR A 260 -3.05 4.99 14.70
C THR A 260 -3.17 5.84 15.97
N ASN A 261 -2.74 7.09 15.86
CA ASN A 261 -2.87 8.09 16.92
C ASN A 261 -4.32 8.60 17.06
N ALA A 262 -4.54 9.59 17.93
CA ALA A 262 -5.85 10.20 18.17
C ALA A 262 -6.49 10.82 16.91
N ASN A 263 -5.70 11.17 15.90
CA ASN A 263 -6.17 11.73 14.62
C ASN A 263 -6.40 10.64 13.55
N GLY A 264 -6.30 9.37 13.91
CA GLY A 264 -6.42 8.25 12.95
C GLY A 264 -5.20 8.08 12.04
N THR A 265 -4.04 8.59 12.41
CA THR A 265 -2.81 8.55 11.59
C THR A 265 -1.76 7.68 12.25
N ALA A 266 -1.15 6.77 11.50
CA ALA A 266 0.08 6.07 11.85
C ALA A 266 1.19 6.52 10.91
N GLN A 267 2.37 6.82 11.46
CA GLN A 267 3.54 7.21 10.69
C GLN A 267 4.73 6.38 11.10
N GLN A 268 5.42 5.82 10.11
CA GLN A 268 6.59 4.98 10.33
C GLN A 268 7.68 5.31 9.32
N LEU A 269 8.93 5.44 9.79
CA LEU A 269 10.12 5.41 8.94
C LEU A 269 10.34 3.99 8.46
N LEU A 270 10.54 3.81 7.17
CA LEU A 270 10.81 2.52 6.56
C LEU A 270 12.01 2.62 5.62
N PRO A 271 12.97 1.69 5.70
CA PRO A 271 13.96 1.51 4.63
C PRO A 271 13.27 1.32 3.27
N TRP A 272 13.99 1.60 2.20
CA TRP A 272 13.49 1.31 0.86
C TRP A 272 13.24 -0.19 0.69
N GLY A 273 12.12 -0.51 0.09
CA GLY A 273 11.76 -1.91 -0.13
C GLY A 273 10.27 -2.13 -0.28
N ASP A 274 9.91 -3.39 -0.44
CA ASP A 274 8.54 -3.82 -0.55
C ASP A 274 8.00 -4.26 0.80
N TYR A 275 6.83 -3.76 1.16
CA TYR A 275 6.18 -4.04 2.44
C TYR A 275 4.75 -4.47 2.24
N SER A 276 4.34 -5.49 2.99
CA SER A 276 2.92 -5.80 3.15
C SER A 276 2.31 -4.84 4.16
N VAL A 277 1.25 -4.15 3.78
CA VAL A 277 0.46 -3.29 4.66
C VAL A 277 -0.93 -3.88 4.80
N SER A 278 -1.40 -3.97 6.03
CA SER A 278 -2.74 -4.50 6.33
C SER A 278 -3.44 -3.61 7.35
N VAL A 279 -4.72 -3.31 7.08
CA VAL A 279 -5.63 -2.65 8.01
C VAL A 279 -6.79 -3.61 8.32
N PRO A 280 -7.49 -3.47 9.47
CA PRO A 280 -8.63 -4.32 9.81
C PRO A 280 -9.74 -4.23 8.78
N ASP A 281 -10.33 -5.36 8.40
CA ASP A 281 -11.50 -5.40 7.53
C ASP A 281 -12.73 -4.74 8.16
N THR A 282 -12.82 -4.82 9.50
CA THR A 282 -13.92 -4.25 10.26
C THR A 282 -13.43 -3.63 11.56
N ILE A 283 -14.05 -2.51 11.95
CA ILE A 283 -13.79 -1.79 13.19
C ILE A 283 -15.12 -1.66 13.92
N THR A 284 -15.23 -2.19 15.12
CA THR A 284 -16.43 -2.03 15.95
C THR A 284 -16.49 -0.60 16.49
N ILE A 285 -17.55 0.13 16.18
CA ILE A 285 -17.78 1.50 16.67
C ILE A 285 -18.61 1.45 17.97
N ARG A 286 -19.72 0.72 17.93
CA ARG A 286 -20.63 0.48 19.05
C ARG A 286 -21.47 -0.76 18.75
N ASN A 287 -22.25 -1.24 19.71
CA ASN A 287 -23.13 -2.38 19.49
C ASN A 287 -24.05 -2.15 18.27
N GLY A 288 -24.09 -3.12 17.35
CA GLY A 288 -24.85 -3.06 16.11
C GLY A 288 -24.33 -2.04 15.07
N THR A 289 -23.15 -1.41 15.29
CA THR A 289 -22.54 -0.48 14.32
C THR A 289 -21.07 -0.76 14.17
N ARG A 290 -20.62 -0.95 12.93
CA ARG A 290 -19.21 -1.14 12.59
C ARG A 290 -18.80 -0.32 11.38
N ALA A 291 -17.52 -0.03 11.25
CA ALA A 291 -16.93 0.43 10.01
C ALA A 291 -16.37 -0.77 9.26
N ARG A 292 -16.60 -0.87 7.98
CA ARG A 292 -16.03 -1.88 7.09
C ARG A 292 -15.10 -1.22 6.09
N PHE A 293 -13.92 -1.81 5.91
CA PHE A 293 -12.98 -1.36 4.88
C PHE A 293 -13.65 -1.43 3.50
N VAL A 294 -13.48 -0.36 2.72
CA VAL A 294 -14.03 -0.24 1.36
C VAL A 294 -12.89 -0.29 0.36
N ASP A 295 -11.99 0.65 0.41
CA ASP A 295 -10.84 0.77 -0.48
C ASP A 295 -9.75 1.67 0.12
N TRP A 296 -8.60 1.71 -0.55
CA TRP A 296 -7.57 2.70 -0.35
C TRP A 296 -7.82 3.93 -1.24
N ASN A 297 -7.11 5.03 -0.96
CA ASN A 297 -7.19 6.26 -1.76
C ASN A 297 -6.89 6.09 -3.26
N ASP A 298 -6.22 5.01 -3.65
CA ASP A 298 -5.94 4.61 -5.04
C ASP A 298 -6.99 3.61 -5.60
N ARG A 299 -8.09 3.37 -4.87
CA ARG A 299 -9.20 2.45 -5.18
C ARG A 299 -8.85 0.96 -5.14
N THR A 300 -7.74 0.59 -4.55
CA THR A 300 -7.45 -0.81 -4.24
C THR A 300 -8.40 -1.30 -3.15
N ASN A 301 -9.15 -2.38 -3.40
CA ASN A 301 -10.22 -2.87 -2.52
C ASN A 301 -9.81 -4.01 -1.58
N SER A 302 -8.53 -4.33 -1.47
CA SER A 302 -8.00 -5.30 -0.51
C SER A 302 -7.47 -4.58 0.72
N SER A 303 -7.92 -4.95 1.91
CA SER A 303 -7.43 -4.42 3.18
C SER A 303 -5.96 -4.76 3.45
N THR A 304 -5.44 -5.77 2.76
CA THR A 304 -4.02 -6.14 2.75
C THR A 304 -3.46 -5.95 1.35
N ARG A 305 -2.32 -5.24 1.25
CA ARG A 305 -1.65 -4.94 -0.02
C ARG A 305 -0.13 -4.93 0.11
N LEU A 306 0.54 -5.16 -1.01
CA LEU A 306 1.97 -4.93 -1.14
C LEU A 306 2.22 -3.50 -1.65
N ILE A 307 3.19 -2.82 -1.07
CA ILE A 307 3.62 -1.48 -1.48
C ILE A 307 5.12 -1.43 -1.64
N SER A 308 5.60 -0.64 -2.60
CA SER A 308 7.03 -0.31 -2.74
C SER A 308 7.26 1.08 -2.15
N VAL A 309 8.09 1.14 -1.11
CA VAL A 309 8.44 2.40 -0.42
C VAL A 309 9.75 2.92 -0.97
N GLY A 310 9.70 4.02 -1.72
CA GLY A 310 10.87 4.69 -2.29
C GLY A 310 10.94 6.17 -1.92
N ASN A 311 9.80 6.78 -1.69
CA ASN A 311 9.61 8.15 -1.22
C ASN A 311 8.59 8.17 -0.08
N ASN A 312 8.36 9.34 0.50
CA ASN A 312 7.25 9.53 1.42
C ASN A 312 5.94 9.11 0.74
N LEU A 313 5.29 8.12 1.34
CA LEU A 313 4.05 7.55 0.83
C LEU A 313 2.94 7.74 1.85
N THR A 314 1.81 8.26 1.39
CA THR A 314 0.59 8.35 2.21
C THR A 314 -0.48 7.45 1.62
N LEU A 315 -0.96 6.52 2.44
CA LEU A 315 -2.07 5.64 2.15
C LEU A 315 -3.25 6.03 3.03
N LYS A 316 -4.42 6.23 2.44
CA LYS A 316 -5.65 6.48 3.18
C LYS A 316 -6.59 5.29 3.02
N ALA A 317 -6.93 4.66 4.14
CA ALA A 317 -7.90 3.57 4.19
C ALA A 317 -9.31 4.16 4.40
N ASN A 318 -10.18 3.93 3.43
CA ASN A 318 -11.56 4.38 3.45
C ASN A 318 -12.44 3.30 4.05
N TYR A 319 -13.30 3.69 4.97
CA TYR A 319 -14.26 2.83 5.66
C TYR A 319 -15.66 3.34 5.47
N GLY A 320 -16.60 2.43 5.20
CA GLY A 320 -18.05 2.71 5.19
C GLY A 320 -18.70 2.21 6.47
N ILE A 321 -19.65 2.97 7.01
CA ILE A 321 -20.43 2.57 8.18
C ILE A 321 -21.39 1.46 7.79
N GLN A 322 -21.51 0.42 8.61
CA GLN A 322 -22.53 -0.63 8.51
C GLN A 322 -23.32 -0.73 9.80
N HIS A 323 -24.61 -0.98 9.65
CA HIS A 323 -25.55 -1.28 10.72
C HIS A 323 -26.06 -2.71 10.65
N GLU A 324 -26.27 -3.30 11.80
CA GLU A 324 -26.81 -4.64 11.95
C GLU A 324 -28.34 -4.61 11.88
N LEU A 325 -28.93 -5.45 11.06
CA LEU A 325 -30.34 -5.77 11.07
C LEU A 325 -30.53 -7.15 11.69
N ASP A 326 -31.09 -7.20 12.89
CA ASP A 326 -31.50 -8.43 13.56
C ASP A 326 -32.93 -8.77 13.16
N VAL A 327 -33.12 -9.96 12.55
CA VAL A 327 -34.42 -10.42 12.09
C VAL A 327 -34.76 -11.74 12.80
N GLN A 328 -35.83 -11.75 13.57
CA GLN A 328 -36.23 -12.88 14.39
C GLN A 328 -37.62 -13.39 14.04
N SER A 329 -37.84 -14.68 14.18
CA SER A 329 -39.12 -15.35 14.04
C SER A 329 -39.20 -16.56 14.95
N ALA A 330 -40.37 -16.74 15.57
CA ALA A 330 -40.64 -17.97 16.34
C ALA A 330 -40.96 -19.15 15.42
N LEU A 331 -41.43 -18.93 14.20
CA LEU A 331 -41.85 -19.94 13.24
C LEU A 331 -41.39 -19.58 11.85
N GLY A 332 -41.26 -20.57 10.98
CA GLY A 332 -40.75 -20.32 9.62
C GLY A 332 -39.27 -19.91 9.58
N THR A 333 -38.80 -19.60 8.39
CA THR A 333 -37.41 -19.14 8.15
C THR A 333 -37.45 -17.69 7.69
N VAL A 334 -36.68 -16.85 8.36
CA VAL A 334 -36.47 -15.46 7.96
C VAL A 334 -35.16 -15.31 7.22
N THR A 335 -35.11 -14.40 6.27
CA THR A 335 -33.90 -14.00 5.53
C THR A 335 -33.77 -12.50 5.51
N GLY A 336 -32.59 -11.98 5.16
CA GLY A 336 -32.32 -10.54 5.07
C GLY A 336 -31.76 -9.93 6.36
N GLY A 337 -31.52 -10.72 7.42
CA GLY A 337 -30.72 -10.27 8.57
C GLY A 337 -29.25 -10.18 8.24
N GLY A 338 -28.52 -9.27 8.87
CA GLY A 338 -27.09 -9.10 8.68
C GLY A 338 -26.60 -7.66 8.71
N TRP A 339 -25.44 -7.39 8.11
CA TRP A 339 -24.79 -6.09 8.11
C TRP A 339 -24.97 -5.39 6.77
N TYR A 340 -25.50 -4.19 6.80
CA TYR A 340 -25.78 -3.37 5.63
C TYR A 340 -25.09 -2.01 5.74
N PHE A 341 -24.68 -1.46 4.61
CA PHE A 341 -24.12 -0.11 4.61
C PHE A 341 -25.17 0.92 4.99
N GLU A 342 -24.72 1.96 5.67
CA GLU A 342 -25.59 3.08 6.04
C GLU A 342 -26.33 3.67 4.84
N ASN A 343 -27.63 3.97 5.02
CA ASN A 343 -28.55 4.49 4.00
C ASN A 343 -28.79 3.55 2.82
N THR A 344 -28.61 2.24 3.00
CA THR A 344 -29.05 1.22 2.03
C THR A 344 -30.30 0.51 2.51
N ASP A 345 -31.09 -0.02 1.59
CA ASP A 345 -32.27 -0.82 1.91
C ASP A 345 -31.89 -2.29 2.09
N ALA A 346 -32.40 -2.90 3.15
CA ALA A 346 -32.32 -4.31 3.43
C ALA A 346 -33.69 -4.96 3.22
N THR A 347 -33.78 -5.94 2.32
CA THR A 347 -35.02 -6.68 2.09
C THR A 347 -35.08 -7.89 3.01
N ILE A 348 -36.10 -7.95 3.88
CA ILE A 348 -36.39 -9.09 4.74
C ILE A 348 -37.55 -9.92 4.17
N THR A 349 -37.49 -11.23 4.34
CA THR A 349 -38.59 -12.13 3.95
C THR A 349 -38.83 -13.22 4.97
N ILE A 350 -40.05 -13.75 4.98
CA ILE A 350 -40.42 -14.89 5.81
C ILE A 350 -41.07 -16.00 4.95
N THR A 351 -40.66 -17.25 5.18
CA THR A 351 -41.15 -18.43 4.45
C THR A 351 -41.14 -19.67 5.36
N PRO A 352 -42.17 -20.50 5.36
CA PRO A 352 -43.51 -20.30 4.81
C PRO A 352 -44.32 -19.28 5.62
N THR A 353 -45.34 -18.68 5.06
CA THR A 353 -46.26 -17.77 5.76
C THR A 353 -47.36 -18.48 6.57
N SER A 354 -47.38 -19.80 6.54
CA SER A 354 -48.34 -20.63 7.28
C SER A 354 -47.69 -21.97 7.71
N VAL A 355 -47.84 -22.29 9.00
CA VAL A 355 -47.30 -23.53 9.60
C VAL A 355 -48.45 -24.26 10.31
N PRO A 356 -48.71 -25.55 10.03
CA PRO A 356 -49.72 -26.30 10.74
C PRO A 356 -49.48 -26.35 12.25
N LEU A 357 -50.52 -26.31 13.05
CA LEU A 357 -50.43 -26.61 14.49
C LEU A 357 -50.00 -28.04 14.71
N GLU A 358 -49.27 -28.31 15.76
CA GLU A 358 -48.87 -29.64 16.10
C GLU A 358 -50.05 -30.49 16.62
N GLY A 359 -49.97 -31.82 16.40
CA GLY A 359 -50.91 -32.80 16.92
C GLY A 359 -52.32 -32.68 16.35
N PHE A 360 -53.29 -33.02 17.16
CA PHE A 360 -54.70 -33.15 16.79
C PHE A 360 -55.30 -31.86 16.18
N MET A 361 -54.87 -30.69 16.68
CA MET A 361 -55.40 -29.42 16.21
C MET A 361 -54.97 -29.10 14.77
N GLY A 362 -53.77 -29.50 14.37
CA GLY A 362 -53.31 -29.34 13.00
C GLY A 362 -54.07 -30.25 12.00
N TRP A 363 -54.46 -31.44 12.40
CA TRP A 363 -55.24 -32.36 11.56
C TRP A 363 -56.62 -31.81 11.21
N PHE A 364 -57.14 -30.95 12.06
CA PHE A 364 -58.42 -30.23 11.83
C PHE A 364 -58.27 -28.90 11.14
N GLY A 365 -57.05 -28.59 10.63
CA GLY A 365 -56.80 -27.40 9.86
C GLY A 365 -56.41 -26.16 10.65
N GLY A 366 -56.15 -26.31 11.96
CA GLY A 366 -55.56 -25.29 12.79
C GLY A 366 -54.12 -25.01 12.35
N ARG A 367 -53.74 -23.76 12.23
CA ARG A 367 -52.40 -23.35 11.77
C ARG A 367 -52.00 -22.04 12.37
N TYR A 368 -50.67 -21.81 12.48
CA TYR A 368 -50.10 -20.48 12.62
C TYR A 368 -50.04 -19.84 11.24
N VAL A 369 -50.35 -18.55 11.14
CA VAL A 369 -50.17 -17.73 9.95
C VAL A 369 -49.38 -16.51 10.33
N PHE A 370 -48.48 -16.10 9.43
CA PHE A 370 -47.80 -14.85 9.57
C PHE A 370 -48.82 -13.72 9.60
N ASP A 371 -48.71 -12.82 10.60
CA ASP A 371 -49.65 -11.74 10.78
C ASP A 371 -49.06 -10.41 10.27
N HIS A 372 -47.93 -10.01 10.82
CA HIS A 372 -47.21 -8.80 10.42
C HIS A 372 -45.77 -8.82 10.93
N TRP A 373 -44.97 -7.93 10.39
CA TRP A 373 -43.66 -7.59 10.96
C TRP A 373 -43.84 -6.54 12.07
N SER A 374 -43.03 -6.65 13.14
CA SER A 374 -42.98 -5.71 14.24
C SER A 374 -41.57 -5.20 14.45
N GLY A 375 -41.37 -3.90 14.72
CA GLY A 375 -40.05 -3.27 14.85
C GLY A 375 -39.77 -2.30 13.73
N ALA A 376 -38.62 -2.45 13.06
CA ALA A 376 -38.21 -1.55 12.00
C ALA A 376 -39.11 -1.59 10.76
N CYS A 377 -39.90 -2.65 10.62
CA CYS A 377 -40.94 -2.79 9.61
C CYS A 377 -42.25 -3.14 10.29
N THR A 378 -43.40 -2.68 9.75
CA THR A 378 -44.74 -2.92 10.34
C THR A 378 -45.78 -3.39 9.31
N THR A 379 -45.35 -3.96 8.18
CA THR A 379 -46.25 -4.43 7.11
C THR A 379 -46.79 -5.83 7.39
N THR A 380 -47.95 -6.15 6.85
CA THR A 380 -48.52 -7.50 6.82
C THR A 380 -48.05 -8.33 5.60
N ALA A 381 -47.28 -7.74 4.70
CA ALA A 381 -46.64 -8.46 3.60
C ALA A 381 -45.50 -9.34 4.11
N SER A 382 -45.34 -10.53 3.51
CA SER A 382 -44.25 -11.47 3.88
C SER A 382 -42.87 -10.94 3.55
N GLN A 383 -42.75 -9.87 2.77
CA GLN A 383 -41.54 -9.15 2.42
C GLN A 383 -41.65 -7.68 2.85
N CYS A 384 -40.52 -7.12 3.30
CA CYS A 384 -40.41 -5.73 3.68
C CYS A 384 -39.01 -5.20 3.38
N ASP A 385 -38.92 -3.94 2.96
CA ASP A 385 -37.66 -3.22 2.81
C ASP A 385 -37.45 -2.30 4.03
N VAL A 386 -36.27 -2.37 4.61
CA VAL A 386 -35.87 -1.63 5.81
C VAL A 386 -34.68 -0.74 5.47
N LEU A 387 -34.86 0.58 5.54
CA LEU A 387 -33.75 1.54 5.39
C LEU A 387 -32.80 1.45 6.58
N MET A 388 -31.52 1.20 6.32
CA MET A 388 -30.48 0.98 7.34
C MET A 388 -29.74 2.27 7.68
N ASP A 389 -30.39 3.18 8.41
CA ASP A 389 -29.82 4.44 8.96
C ASP A 389 -29.25 4.29 10.38
N SER A 390 -29.52 3.16 11.02
CA SER A 390 -29.12 2.81 12.39
C SER A 390 -29.25 1.29 12.59
N PRO A 391 -28.68 0.71 13.68
CA PRO A 391 -28.97 -0.67 14.06
C PRO A 391 -30.46 -0.90 14.27
N LYS A 392 -31.00 -1.96 13.67
CA LYS A 392 -32.45 -2.24 13.71
C LYS A 392 -32.73 -3.67 14.06
N ASN A 393 -33.90 -3.90 14.67
CA ASN A 393 -34.44 -5.23 14.87
C ASN A 393 -35.87 -5.31 14.30
N THR A 394 -36.23 -6.50 13.88
CA THR A 394 -37.56 -6.79 13.35
C THR A 394 -37.93 -8.21 13.72
N VAL A 395 -39.16 -8.39 14.17
CA VAL A 395 -39.69 -9.69 14.61
C VAL A 395 -40.93 -10.03 13.79
N ALA A 396 -40.98 -11.24 13.28
CA ALA A 396 -42.19 -11.77 12.64
C ALA A 396 -43.21 -12.18 13.69
N VAL A 397 -44.39 -11.58 13.65
CA VAL A 397 -45.51 -11.87 14.55
C VAL A 397 -46.42 -12.89 13.89
N TRP A 398 -46.84 -13.89 14.65
CA TRP A 398 -47.70 -14.98 14.20
C TRP A 398 -48.99 -14.98 14.96
N ARG A 399 -50.10 -15.31 14.29
CA ARG A 399 -51.40 -15.55 14.91
C ARG A 399 -51.91 -16.96 14.59
N VAL A 400 -52.76 -17.48 15.47
CA VAL A 400 -53.41 -18.76 15.20
C VAL A 400 -54.63 -18.49 14.31
N ASP A 401 -54.76 -19.30 13.26
CA ASP A 401 -55.89 -19.29 12.32
C ASP A 401 -56.70 -20.58 12.44
N TRP A 402 -57.92 -20.40 12.88
CA TRP A 402 -58.90 -21.47 13.03
C TRP A 402 -59.91 -21.53 11.89
N THR A 403 -59.76 -20.77 10.86
CA THR A 403 -60.75 -20.61 9.79
C THR A 403 -61.12 -21.92 9.13
N LEU A 404 -60.11 -22.75 8.79
CA LEU A 404 -60.35 -24.09 8.23
C LEU A 404 -61.03 -25.02 9.23
N THR A 405 -60.61 -24.99 10.48
CA THR A 405 -61.22 -25.79 11.55
C THR A 405 -62.68 -25.43 11.72
N ILE A 406 -63.02 -24.12 11.78
CA ILE A 406 -64.39 -23.63 11.91
C ILE A 406 -65.24 -24.08 10.72
N ILE A 407 -64.71 -23.94 9.49
CA ILE A 407 -65.41 -24.38 8.26
C ILE A 407 -65.69 -25.88 8.30
N LEU A 408 -64.72 -26.70 8.68
CA LEU A 408 -64.89 -28.15 8.80
C LEU A 408 -65.94 -28.51 9.87
N VAL A 409 -65.94 -27.84 11.00
CA VAL A 409 -66.96 -28.05 12.06
C VAL A 409 -68.34 -27.67 11.55
N ILE A 410 -68.48 -26.57 10.82
CA ILE A 410 -69.77 -26.15 10.23
C ILE A 410 -70.25 -27.18 9.22
N ILE A 411 -69.37 -27.66 8.32
CA ILE A 411 -69.70 -28.67 7.32
C ILE A 411 -70.14 -29.95 8.04
N LEU A 412 -69.44 -30.39 9.07
CA LEU A 412 -69.79 -31.59 9.84
C LEU A 412 -71.15 -31.40 10.54
N ALA A 413 -71.42 -30.24 11.13
CA ALA A 413 -72.70 -29.90 11.75
C ALA A 413 -73.86 -29.93 10.74
N VAL A 414 -73.64 -29.32 9.57
CA VAL A 414 -74.64 -29.30 8.47
C VAL A 414 -74.91 -30.73 7.93
N THR A 415 -73.86 -31.51 7.70
CA THR A 415 -73.99 -32.86 7.20
C THR A 415 -74.73 -33.78 8.21
N THR A 416 -74.38 -33.67 9.50
CA THR A 416 -75.07 -34.40 10.53
C THR A 416 -76.53 -34.01 10.67
N ALA A 417 -76.85 -32.69 10.61
CA ALA A 417 -78.21 -32.18 10.60
C ALA A 417 -79.01 -32.70 9.36
N CYS A 418 -78.41 -32.67 8.19
CA CYS A 418 -79.04 -33.19 6.95
C CYS A 418 -79.31 -34.70 7.08
N VAL A 419 -78.36 -35.50 7.59
CA VAL A 419 -78.55 -36.94 7.82
C VAL A 419 -79.67 -37.18 8.86
N ALA A 420 -79.70 -36.41 9.93
CA ALA A 420 -80.76 -36.51 10.92
C ALA A 420 -82.16 -36.18 10.34
N VAL A 421 -82.27 -35.13 9.51
CA VAL A 421 -83.52 -34.77 8.81
C VAL A 421 -83.90 -35.87 7.83
N LEU A 422 -82.96 -36.42 7.08
CA LEU A 422 -83.22 -37.52 6.14
C LEU A 422 -83.66 -38.79 6.88
N ARG A 423 -83.00 -39.12 8.00
CA ARG A 423 -83.40 -40.22 8.84
C ARG A 423 -84.83 -40.05 9.46
N LYS A 424 -85.17 -38.76 9.86
CA LYS A 424 -86.48 -38.39 10.35
C LYS A 424 -87.54 -38.53 9.25
N LYS A 425 -87.23 -38.08 8.03
CA LYS A 425 -88.11 -38.25 6.87
C LYS A 425 -88.30 -39.71 6.52
N ARG A 426 -87.26 -40.52 6.48
CA ARG A 426 -87.36 -41.99 6.23
C ARG A 426 -88.19 -42.69 7.32
N ARG A 427 -88.02 -42.39 8.62
CA ARG A 427 -88.82 -42.89 9.72
C ARG A 427 -90.28 -42.45 9.57
N ARG A 428 -90.61 -41.24 9.17
CA ARG A 428 -91.98 -40.75 8.91
C ARG A 428 -92.61 -41.46 7.70
N ALA A 429 -91.88 -41.70 6.62
CA ALA A 429 -92.34 -42.41 5.46
C ALA A 429 -92.58 -43.90 5.79
N GLY A 430 -91.69 -44.53 6.53
CA GLY A 430 -91.87 -45.93 7.02
C GLY A 430 -93.09 -46.07 7.97
N ARG A 431 -93.36 -45.09 8.84
CA ARG A 431 -94.62 -45.07 9.63
C ARG A 431 -95.87 -44.91 8.75
N LYS A 432 -95.87 -44.05 7.73
CA LYS A 432 -97.00 -43.95 6.80
C LYS A 432 -97.27 -45.24 6.03
N VAL A 433 -96.25 -45.97 5.60
CA VAL A 433 -96.37 -47.28 4.96
C VAL A 433 -96.91 -48.36 5.89
N LYS A 434 -96.43 -48.34 7.18
CA LYS A 434 -96.95 -49.27 8.17
C LYS A 434 -98.42 -49.02 8.52
N ILE A 435 -98.89 -47.73 8.59
CA ILE A 435 -100.26 -47.37 8.81
C ILE A 435 -101.12 -47.76 7.62
N LYS A 436 -100.67 -47.60 6.35
CA LYS A 436 -101.42 -48.05 5.13
C LYS A 436 -101.52 -49.59 5.10
N ARG A 437 -100.54 -50.37 5.48
CA ARG A 437 -100.57 -51.82 5.58
C ARG A 437 -101.57 -52.31 6.66
N SER A 438 -101.65 -51.67 7.82
CA SER A 438 -102.60 -51.96 8.89
C SER A 438 -104.03 -51.71 8.47
N LYS A 439 -104.34 -50.61 7.77
CA LYS A 439 -105.66 -50.30 7.22
C LYS A 439 -106.09 -51.28 6.12
N ARG A 440 -105.19 -51.92 5.36
CA ARG A 440 -105.54 -52.98 4.33
C ARG A 440 -105.82 -54.36 4.95
N ARG A 441 -105.46 -54.65 6.21
CA ARG A 441 -105.77 -55.94 6.85
C ARG A 441 -107.10 -55.96 7.62
N SER A 442 -107.82 -54.89 7.78
CA SER A 442 -109.09 -54.81 8.49
C SER A 442 -110.35 -54.86 7.64
N VAL A 443 -110.27 -55.19 6.33
CA VAL A 443 -111.40 -55.35 5.49
C VAL A 443 -111.38 -56.83 4.96
N THR A 444 -111.93 -57.75 5.74
CA THR A 444 -112.38 -59.06 5.29
C THR A 444 -113.86 -59.20 5.55
N PRO A 445 -114.70 -59.54 4.55
CA PRO A 445 -116.17 -59.65 4.71
C PRO A 445 -116.53 -60.88 5.42
N ARG A 446 -117.42 -60.74 6.39
CA ARG A 446 -118.10 -61.85 7.10
C ARG A 446 -119.15 -62.45 6.12
N HIS A 447 -118.93 -63.70 5.66
CA HIS A 447 -119.91 -64.48 5.03
C HIS A 447 -120.84 -65.07 6.13
N ARG A 448 -122.09 -64.87 5.97
CA ARG A 448 -123.20 -65.36 6.71
C ARG A 448 -123.63 -66.68 6.05
N ARG A 449 -123.83 -67.78 6.77
CA ARG A 449 -124.62 -68.90 6.46
C ARG A 449 -125.69 -69.13 7.57
N ARG A 450 -126.78 -69.36 6.99
CA ARG A 450 -127.86 -70.00 7.75
C ARG A 450 -127.35 -71.05 8.65
#